data_d524b2b5de0aee365ef52b02b97627c3
#
_entry.id   d524b2b5de0aee365ef52b02b97627c3
#
_cell.length_a   1.000
_cell.length_b   1.000
_cell.length_c   1.000
_cell.angle_alpha   90.00
_cell.angle_beta   90.00
_cell.angle_gamma   90.00
#
_symmetry.space_group_name_H-M   'P 1'
#
loop_
_entity.id
_entity.type
_entity.pdbx_description
1 polymer ?
#
loop_
_entity_poly.entity_id
_entity_poly.type
_entity_poly.pdbx_seq_one_letter_code
_entity_poly.pdbx_strand_id
1 'polypeptide(L)'
;DKAFPDFQGEFYGFHVDPFDLNRVWYTARGRGTNTGPLPPFAPQATGKQLVNPPQVCSLTFDKAGLVTRYTIGYVVDRQVGTTGGLGGLYGVLYAIGRPLPFPEARPWRKSPQYALFQAVGGALQALLG
;
A
#
# COMPACT_ATOMS: atom_id res chain seq x y z
N ASP A 1 -2.71 -18.04 4.54
CA ASP A 1 -2.36 -17.75 3.15
C ASP A 1 -1.13 -18.53 2.73
N LYS A 2 -1.23 -19.28 1.62
CA LYS A 2 -0.13 -20.15 1.14
C LYS A 2 1.07 -19.36 0.64
N ALA A 3 0.84 -18.17 0.06
CA ALA A 3 1.91 -17.35 -0.50
C ALA A 3 2.80 -16.74 0.59
N PHE A 4 2.21 -16.42 1.73
CA PHE A 4 2.89 -15.82 2.88
C PHE A 4 2.48 -16.55 4.16
N PRO A 5 3.06 -17.75 4.42
CA PRO A 5 2.65 -18.55 5.60
C PRO A 5 2.92 -17.85 6.93
N ASP A 6 3.92 -16.95 6.96
CA ASP A 6 4.32 -16.18 8.14
C ASP A 6 3.62 -14.81 8.21
N PHE A 7 2.57 -14.59 7.42
CA PHE A 7 1.93 -13.27 7.34
C PHE A 7 1.38 -12.83 8.70
N GLN A 8 1.73 -11.60 9.07
CA GLN A 8 1.21 -10.91 10.25
C GLN A 8 0.56 -9.61 9.81
N GLY A 9 -0.76 -9.53 9.95
CA GLY A 9 -1.48 -8.30 9.76
C GLY A 9 -1.44 -7.50 11.06
N GLU A 10 -0.85 -6.32 11.02
CA GLU A 10 -0.82 -5.42 12.16
C GLU A 10 -1.92 -4.39 11.97
N PHE A 11 -3.04 -4.57 12.68
CA PHE A 11 -4.22 -3.73 12.56
C PHE A 11 -4.34 -2.85 13.79
N TYR A 12 -4.57 -1.54 13.59
CA TYR A 12 -4.69 -0.60 14.68
C TYR A 12 -5.47 0.65 14.26
N GLY A 13 -5.77 1.53 15.23
CA GLY A 13 -6.43 2.80 14.96
C GLY A 13 -7.88 2.66 14.53
N PHE A 14 -8.59 1.67 15.07
CA PHE A 14 -10.00 1.46 14.75
C PHE A 14 -10.85 2.62 15.28
N HIS A 15 -11.66 3.20 14.38
CA HIS A 15 -12.59 4.24 14.75
C HIS A 15 -13.78 4.29 13.80
N VAL A 16 -14.91 4.75 14.32
CA VAL A 16 -16.13 4.93 13.52
C VAL A 16 -16.01 6.24 12.74
N ASP A 17 -16.42 6.21 11.47
CA ASP A 17 -16.49 7.40 10.64
C ASP A 17 -17.54 8.37 11.21
N PRO A 18 -17.20 9.65 11.52
CA PRO A 18 -18.16 10.58 12.10
C PRO A 18 -19.27 10.99 11.13
N PHE A 19 -19.08 10.78 9.83
CA PHE A 19 -20.06 11.13 8.78
C PHE A 19 -20.85 9.91 8.28
N ASP A 20 -20.41 8.68 8.62
CA ASP A 20 -21.06 7.43 8.25
C ASP A 20 -20.89 6.43 9.39
N LEU A 21 -21.86 6.38 10.29
CA LEU A 21 -21.78 5.59 11.53
C LEU A 21 -21.76 4.08 11.30
N ASN A 22 -22.00 3.61 10.08
CA ASN A 22 -21.89 2.20 9.70
C ASN A 22 -20.53 1.84 9.14
N ARG A 23 -19.60 2.79 9.10
CA ARG A 23 -18.26 2.62 8.54
C ARG A 23 -17.20 2.71 9.63
N VAL A 24 -16.32 1.70 9.65
CA VAL A 24 -15.18 1.64 10.58
C VAL A 24 -13.89 1.75 9.79
N TRP A 25 -13.05 2.68 10.16
CA TRP A 25 -11.71 2.86 9.63
C TRP A 25 -10.67 2.19 10.51
N TYR A 26 -9.60 1.73 9.90
CA TYR A 26 -8.43 1.21 10.61
C TYR A 26 -7.19 1.32 9.73
N THR A 27 -6.02 1.18 10.35
CA THR A 27 -4.74 1.13 9.65
C THR A 27 -4.21 -0.31 9.67
N ALA A 28 -3.63 -0.75 8.56
CA ALA A 28 -3.02 -2.06 8.42
C ALA A 28 -1.56 -1.92 7.99
N ARG A 29 -0.66 -2.73 8.60
CA ARG A 29 0.77 -2.77 8.26
C ARG A 29 1.25 -4.23 8.18
N GLY A 30 0.62 -5.00 7.29
CA GLY A 30 0.94 -6.42 7.15
C GLY A 30 2.37 -6.67 6.65
N ARG A 31 2.95 -7.78 7.10
CA ARG A 31 4.26 -8.23 6.65
C ARG A 31 4.32 -9.74 6.54
N GLY A 32 5.21 -10.23 5.69
CA GLY A 32 5.40 -11.65 5.50
C GLY A 32 6.53 -11.93 4.51
N THR A 33 6.80 -13.20 4.29
CA THR A 33 7.81 -13.66 3.34
C THR A 33 7.16 -14.55 2.29
N ASN A 34 7.47 -14.30 1.02
CA ASN A 34 6.91 -15.07 -0.09
C ASN A 34 7.63 -16.41 -0.22
N THR A 35 7.26 -17.36 0.62
CA THR A 35 7.80 -18.73 0.62
C THR A 35 6.87 -19.74 -0.02
N GLY A 36 5.68 -19.33 -0.44
CA GLY A 36 4.73 -20.15 -1.18
C GLY A 36 4.32 -19.53 -2.50
N PRO A 37 3.66 -20.29 -3.38
CA PRO A 37 3.25 -19.79 -4.68
C PRO A 37 2.09 -18.79 -4.58
N LEU A 38 2.04 -17.84 -5.50
CA LEU A 38 0.94 -16.88 -5.68
C LEU A 38 0.52 -16.90 -7.16
N PRO A 39 -0.13 -17.97 -7.64
CA PRO A 39 -0.55 -18.02 -9.03
C PRO A 39 -1.71 -17.05 -9.30
N PRO A 40 -1.84 -16.52 -10.53
CA PRO A 40 -0.96 -16.72 -11.69
C PRO A 40 0.26 -15.79 -11.69
N PHE A 41 0.39 -14.87 -10.73
CA PHE A 41 1.40 -13.80 -10.74
C PHE A 41 2.81 -14.30 -10.42
N ALA A 42 2.91 -15.20 -9.44
CA ALA A 42 4.17 -15.79 -9.01
C ALA A 42 3.94 -17.29 -8.78
N PRO A 43 4.00 -18.11 -9.86
CA PRO A 43 3.80 -19.57 -9.72
C PRO A 43 4.82 -20.24 -8.82
N GLN A 44 6.01 -19.64 -8.71
CA GLN A 44 7.05 -20.06 -7.79
C GLN A 44 7.31 -18.97 -6.75
N ALA A 45 7.53 -19.37 -5.51
CA ALA A 45 7.89 -18.46 -4.44
C ALA A 45 9.19 -17.72 -4.76
N THR A 46 9.23 -16.42 -4.49
CA THR A 46 10.41 -15.59 -4.74
C THR A 46 11.35 -15.49 -3.54
N GLY A 47 10.88 -15.88 -2.35
CA GLY A 47 11.63 -15.76 -1.10
C GLY A 47 11.78 -14.32 -0.60
N LYS A 48 11.18 -13.37 -1.28
CA LYS A 48 11.32 -11.94 -0.91
C LYS A 48 10.36 -11.56 0.19
N GLN A 49 10.81 -10.60 1.02
CA GLN A 49 10.04 -10.08 2.13
C GLN A 49 9.06 -9.01 1.66
N LEU A 50 7.83 -9.13 2.14
CA LEU A 50 6.81 -8.11 2.03
C LEU A 50 6.72 -7.35 3.34
N VAL A 51 6.93 -6.04 3.30
CA VAL A 51 6.65 -5.13 4.41
C VAL A 51 5.75 -4.03 3.85
N ASN A 52 4.48 -4.08 4.18
CA ASN A 52 3.52 -3.07 3.73
C ASN A 52 3.77 -1.74 4.44
N PRO A 53 3.62 -0.62 3.74
CA PRO A 53 3.51 0.68 4.40
C PRO A 53 2.20 0.74 5.19
N PRO A 54 2.03 1.72 6.10
CA PRO A 54 0.74 1.93 6.73
C PRO A 54 -0.31 2.25 5.66
N GLN A 55 -1.38 1.47 5.65
CA GLN A 55 -2.48 1.60 4.71
C GLN A 55 -3.78 1.81 5.47
N VAL A 56 -4.56 2.82 5.06
CA VAL A 56 -5.88 3.06 5.63
C VAL A 56 -6.90 2.18 4.93
N CYS A 57 -7.70 1.51 5.72
CA CYS A 57 -8.73 0.60 5.27
C CYS A 57 -10.06 0.93 5.95
N SER A 58 -11.16 0.51 5.36
CA SER A 58 -12.47 0.64 5.99
C SER A 58 -13.39 -0.52 5.65
N LEU A 59 -14.33 -0.77 6.56
CA LEU A 59 -15.43 -1.71 6.38
C LEU A 59 -16.73 -0.98 6.64
N THR A 60 -17.70 -1.12 5.72
CA THR A 60 -19.05 -0.61 5.92
C THR A 60 -19.97 -1.79 6.18
N PHE A 61 -20.82 -1.68 7.20
CA PHE A 61 -21.72 -2.74 7.65
C PHE A 61 -23.17 -2.38 7.38
N ASP A 62 -23.99 -3.37 7.08
CA ASP A 62 -25.45 -3.22 7.03
C ASP A 62 -26.09 -3.41 8.41
N LYS A 63 -27.43 -3.34 8.47
CA LYS A 63 -28.16 -3.51 9.73
C LYS A 63 -28.04 -4.90 10.36
N ALA A 64 -27.71 -5.91 9.53
CA ALA A 64 -27.51 -7.28 9.98
C ALA A 64 -26.06 -7.52 10.46
N GLY A 65 -25.19 -6.51 10.38
CA GLY A 65 -23.78 -6.64 10.74
C GLY A 65 -22.91 -7.25 9.65
N LEU A 66 -23.42 -7.35 8.41
CA LEU A 66 -22.67 -7.87 7.29
C LEU A 66 -21.93 -6.75 6.56
N VAL A 67 -20.72 -7.05 6.09
CA VAL A 67 -19.92 -6.10 5.33
C VAL A 67 -20.52 -5.89 3.94
N THR A 68 -20.82 -4.64 3.59
CA THR A 68 -21.37 -4.26 2.29
C THR A 68 -20.37 -3.53 1.42
N ARG A 69 -19.32 -2.95 2.01
CA ARG A 69 -18.26 -2.26 1.28
C ARG A 69 -16.94 -2.41 2.01
N TYR A 70 -15.88 -2.64 1.22
CA TYR A 70 -14.54 -2.81 1.74
C TYR A 70 -13.59 -1.87 0.99
N THR A 71 -12.86 -1.04 1.72
CA THR A 71 -11.87 -0.11 1.18
C THR A 71 -10.50 -0.53 1.68
N ILE A 72 -9.54 -0.74 0.78
CA ILE A 72 -8.18 -1.15 1.12
C ILE A 72 -7.14 -0.42 0.28
N GLY A 73 -5.90 -0.45 0.73
CA GLY A 73 -4.76 -0.10 -0.11
C GLY A 73 -4.41 1.38 -0.19
N TYR A 74 -5.02 2.23 0.62
CA TYR A 74 -4.69 3.65 0.64
C TYR A 74 -3.44 3.88 1.50
N VAL A 75 -2.30 4.02 0.84
CA VAL A 75 -1.01 4.21 1.50
C VAL A 75 -0.93 5.60 2.13
N VAL A 76 -0.61 5.64 3.42
CA VAL A 76 -0.48 6.88 4.19
C VAL A 76 0.96 7.40 4.15
N ASP A 77 1.94 6.49 4.16
CA ASP A 77 3.35 6.84 4.07
C ASP A 77 4.06 5.91 3.08
N ARG A 78 4.32 6.44 1.89
CA ARG A 78 4.94 5.68 0.80
C ARG A 78 6.44 5.46 0.99
N GLN A 79 7.07 6.05 1.99
CA GLN A 79 8.51 5.91 2.24
C GLN A 79 8.84 4.66 3.05
N VAL A 80 7.83 4.07 3.69
CA VAL A 80 7.99 2.90 4.56
C VAL A 80 7.72 1.62 3.76
N GLY A 81 8.45 0.56 4.10
CA GLY A 81 8.20 -0.78 3.59
C GLY A 81 8.91 -1.13 2.30
N THR A 82 8.51 -2.25 1.69
CA THR A 82 9.16 -2.84 0.52
C THR A 82 8.30 -2.75 -0.76
N THR A 83 7.16 -2.07 -0.70
CA THR A 83 6.20 -2.02 -1.81
C THR A 83 6.44 -0.87 -2.78
N GLY A 84 7.49 -0.07 -2.58
CA GLY A 84 7.75 1.11 -3.42
C GLY A 84 6.70 2.20 -3.28
N GLY A 85 5.95 2.20 -2.18
CA GLY A 85 4.86 3.15 -1.95
C GLY A 85 3.53 2.73 -2.55
N LEU A 86 3.46 1.55 -3.15
CA LEU A 86 2.22 1.01 -3.71
C LEU A 86 1.40 0.32 -2.61
N GLY A 87 0.08 0.40 -2.75
CA GLY A 87 -0.86 -0.28 -1.86
C GLY A 87 -1.49 -1.50 -2.52
N GLY A 88 -2.20 -2.30 -1.70
CA GLY A 88 -2.95 -3.45 -2.16
C GLY A 88 -2.13 -4.47 -2.93
N LEU A 89 -2.74 -5.10 -3.91
CA LEU A 89 -2.12 -6.14 -4.73
C LEU A 89 -0.89 -5.62 -5.48
N TYR A 90 -0.94 -4.40 -6.00
CA TYR A 90 0.20 -3.84 -6.74
C TYR A 90 1.45 -3.76 -5.87
N GLY A 91 1.28 -3.36 -4.61
CA GLY A 91 2.37 -3.31 -3.65
C GLY A 91 2.95 -4.68 -3.33
N VAL A 92 2.08 -5.67 -3.13
CA VAL A 92 2.50 -7.05 -2.89
C VAL A 92 3.34 -7.57 -4.05
N LEU A 93 2.85 -7.44 -5.28
CA LEU A 93 3.54 -7.95 -6.47
C LEU A 93 4.86 -7.23 -6.71
N TYR A 94 4.92 -5.92 -6.49
CA TYR A 94 6.17 -5.18 -6.57
C TYR A 94 7.20 -5.68 -5.55
N ALA A 95 6.77 -5.85 -4.29
CA ALA A 95 7.65 -6.28 -3.20
C ALA A 95 8.26 -7.66 -3.45
N ILE A 96 7.51 -8.59 -4.04
CA ILE A 96 8.02 -9.93 -4.32
C ILE A 96 8.76 -10.04 -5.67
N GLY A 97 8.93 -8.91 -6.38
CA GLY A 97 9.68 -8.88 -7.64
C GLY A 97 8.91 -9.37 -8.87
N ARG A 98 7.58 -9.32 -8.82
CA ARG A 98 6.68 -9.71 -9.92
C ARG A 98 5.68 -8.60 -10.24
N PRO A 99 6.12 -7.35 -10.47
CA PRO A 99 5.22 -6.24 -10.72
C PRO A 99 4.46 -6.42 -12.04
N LEU A 100 3.23 -5.94 -12.07
CA LEU A 100 2.45 -5.90 -13.30
C LEU A 100 3.05 -4.88 -14.28
N PRO A 101 2.87 -5.09 -15.60
CA PRO A 101 3.64 -4.35 -16.63
C PRO A 101 3.00 -3.03 -17.07
N PHE A 102 2.35 -2.30 -16.16
CA PHE A 102 1.74 -1.01 -16.50
C PHE A 102 2.06 0.05 -15.43
N PRO A 103 1.97 1.35 -15.76
CA PRO A 103 2.45 2.43 -14.88
C PRO A 103 1.80 2.47 -13.50
N GLU A 104 0.49 2.18 -13.41
CA GLU A 104 -0.25 2.21 -12.16
C GLU A 104 0.24 1.16 -11.15
N ALA A 105 0.87 0.10 -11.64
CA ALA A 105 1.42 -0.99 -10.82
C ALA A 105 2.90 -0.79 -10.50
N ARG A 106 3.46 0.37 -10.80
CA ARG A 106 4.87 0.69 -10.56
C ARG A 106 5.00 1.85 -9.60
N PRO A 107 6.11 1.96 -8.86
CA PRO A 107 6.36 3.11 -8.01
C PRO A 107 6.32 4.42 -8.79
N TRP A 108 5.86 5.46 -8.11
CA TRP A 108 5.86 6.81 -8.66
C TRP A 108 7.26 7.24 -9.07
N ARG A 109 7.37 7.85 -10.26
CA ARG A 109 8.61 8.41 -10.78
C ARG A 109 8.51 9.92 -10.90
N LYS A 110 9.59 10.59 -10.54
CA LYS A 110 9.71 12.02 -10.72
C LYS A 110 9.71 12.36 -12.22
N SER A 111 8.76 13.20 -12.65
CA SER A 111 8.73 13.69 -14.02
C SER A 111 9.82 14.74 -14.26
N PRO A 112 10.26 14.96 -15.52
CA PRO A 112 11.17 16.06 -15.82
C PRO A 112 10.62 17.42 -15.41
N GLN A 113 9.32 17.62 -15.56
CA GLN A 113 8.63 18.86 -15.15
C GLN A 113 8.71 19.07 -13.64
N TYR A 114 8.47 18.00 -12.86
CA TYR A 114 8.57 18.06 -11.42
C TYR A 114 10.02 18.31 -10.96
N ALA A 115 10.99 17.66 -11.62
CA ALA A 115 12.40 17.89 -11.31
C ALA A 115 12.80 19.35 -11.58
N LEU A 116 12.32 19.95 -12.66
CA LEU A 116 12.53 21.36 -12.97
C LEU A 116 11.89 22.26 -11.90
N PHE A 117 10.65 21.97 -11.54
CA PHE A 117 9.95 22.70 -10.48
C PHE A 117 10.74 22.71 -9.18
N GLN A 118 11.26 21.56 -8.78
CA GLN A 118 12.06 21.43 -7.55
C GLN A 118 13.38 22.21 -7.66
N ALA A 119 14.05 22.17 -8.83
CA ALA A 119 15.30 22.91 -9.04
C ALA A 119 15.07 24.41 -8.96
N VAL A 120 13.99 24.93 -9.58
CA VAL A 120 13.61 26.34 -9.50
C VAL A 120 13.26 26.74 -8.07
N GLY A 121 12.47 25.92 -7.37
CA GLY A 121 12.11 26.16 -5.98
C GLY A 121 13.34 26.22 -5.07
N GLY A 122 14.28 25.31 -5.25
CA GLY A 122 15.54 25.30 -4.52
C GLY A 122 16.40 26.54 -4.79
N ALA A 123 16.48 26.95 -6.06
CA ALA A 123 17.21 28.17 -6.44
C ALA A 123 16.58 29.42 -5.83
N LEU A 124 15.24 29.53 -5.88
CA LEU A 124 14.52 30.64 -5.26
C LEU A 124 14.73 30.68 -3.73
N GLN A 125 14.68 29.53 -3.10
CA GLN A 125 14.90 29.45 -1.66
C GLN A 125 16.33 29.87 -1.27
N ALA A 126 17.32 29.48 -2.06
CA ALA A 126 18.71 29.89 -1.85
C ALA A 126 18.90 31.40 -2.01
N LEU A 127 18.15 32.03 -2.94
CA LEU A 127 18.20 33.48 -3.16
C LEU A 127 17.49 34.27 -2.07
N LEU A 128 16.41 33.72 -1.52
CA LEU A 128 15.56 34.41 -0.52
C LEU A 128 15.91 34.06 0.92
N GLY A 129 16.60 32.97 1.10
CA GLY A 129 17.02 32.48 2.42
C GLY A 129 18.37 32.94 2.82
#